data_59ce6134730d3dd555e722a9d83545d2
#
_entry.id   59ce6134730d3dd555e722a9d83545d2
#
_cell.length_a   1.000
_cell.length_b   1.000
_cell.length_c   1.000
_cell.angle_alpha   90.00
_cell.angle_beta   90.00
_cell.angle_gamma   90.00
#
_symmetry.space_group_name_H-M   'P 1'
#
loop_
_entity.id
_entity.type
_entity.pdbx_description
1 polymer ?
#
loop_
_entity_poly.entity_id
_entity_poly.type
_entity_poly.pdbx_seq_one_letter_code
_entity_poly.pdbx_strand_id
1 'polypeptide(L)'
;MTDGLTEGRHAATAATDAAYARPRVMLLGSDEFARQLAVALRRLGAEVIAVDDHPDAAAHGVADESMVVAMTDTGELSALIAGVRPDFVVSLADAISVDALDALAAGHNAEDRDVIELVPSARSVRITADREGLRRLAADQLGLPTAPFWFVGSVGELRAVAAHAGYPLLVKGVAGAVGQGQSVVAGPDDVEGAWQRAVGPRPAATHRVLAETVVEVKSFVTLVAVRSEGPNGPLIEFCAPIGHRDADGVVLESWQPQKMSPAALDAAKSIAARIVKALGGRGVFGIELMINGDEVYFVDVTAGPRDSAWVTACSQRLSVFELQARAILGLPVDTVMISPAAARVIGPGDAAGAPGSEALTRALGVPESDVQVFGPHGGSVALATAPDLDTARDRAREVATALNMRDSRG
;
A
#
# COMPACT_ATOMS: atom_id res chain seq x y z
N MET A 1 27.26 15.37 71.37
CA MET A 1 26.15 16.19 70.91
C MET A 1 25.78 15.73 69.52
N THR A 2 24.90 14.83 69.59
CA THR A 2 24.11 14.18 68.55
C THR A 2 23.02 15.12 68.05
N ASP A 3 22.58 14.82 66.90
CA ASP A 3 21.33 15.19 66.23
C ASP A 3 21.42 16.14 65.05
N GLY A 4 20.95 15.61 63.92
CA GLY A 4 20.59 16.42 62.79
C GLY A 4 20.77 15.79 61.40
N LEU A 5 20.54 14.49 61.23
CA LEU A 5 20.49 13.86 59.93
C LEU A 5 19.27 12.93 59.82
N THR A 6 18.10 13.51 59.63
CA THR A 6 16.91 12.83 59.07
C THR A 6 15.86 13.85 58.74
N GLU A 7 15.75 14.20 57.46
CA GLU A 7 14.52 14.65 56.81
C GLU A 7 14.90 15.12 55.40
N GLY A 8 14.82 14.24 54.46
CA GLY A 8 15.13 14.54 53.04
C GLY A 8 14.78 13.38 52.11
N ARG A 9 13.94 12.48 52.53
CA ARG A 9 13.39 11.43 51.67
C ARG A 9 11.87 11.48 51.86
N HIS A 10 11.16 12.06 50.96
CA HIS A 10 9.75 11.81 50.54
C HIS A 10 9.15 13.07 49.86
N ALA A 11 9.71 13.43 48.72
CA ALA A 11 9.04 14.38 47.85
C ALA A 11 9.36 14.12 46.34
N ALA A 12 9.75 12.90 45.98
CA ALA A 12 10.08 12.53 44.59
C ALA A 12 9.31 11.31 44.09
N THR A 13 8.09 11.05 44.60
CA THR A 13 7.32 9.85 44.23
C THR A 13 5.85 10.14 43.93
N ALA A 14 5.51 11.33 43.46
CA ALA A 14 4.12 11.66 43.11
C ALA A 14 3.98 12.30 41.71
N ALA A 15 4.98 12.16 40.83
CA ALA A 15 4.92 12.72 39.49
C ALA A 15 5.24 11.67 38.39
N THR A 16 5.14 10.38 38.66
CA THR A 16 5.55 9.32 37.72
C THR A 16 4.46 8.28 37.39
N ASP A 17 3.20 8.54 37.67
CA ASP A 17 2.10 7.66 37.29
C ASP A 17 0.97 8.37 36.53
N ALA A 18 1.29 9.31 35.65
CA ALA A 18 0.56 9.38 34.39
C ALA A 18 1.14 8.24 33.56
N ALA A 19 0.62 7.02 33.72
CA ALA A 19 0.96 5.89 32.89
C ALA A 19 0.89 6.36 31.44
N TYR A 20 2.02 6.28 30.73
CA TYR A 20 2.10 6.64 29.30
C TYR A 20 1.13 5.67 28.62
N ALA A 21 -0.09 6.15 28.38
CA ALA A 21 -1.10 5.34 27.74
C ALA A 21 -0.55 5.00 26.35
N ARG A 22 -0.32 3.69 26.11
CA ARG A 22 0.16 3.21 24.81
C ARG A 22 -0.89 3.55 23.76
N PRO A 23 -0.53 4.21 22.64
CA PRO A 23 -1.48 4.43 21.57
C PRO A 23 -2.05 3.10 21.08
N ARG A 24 -3.37 2.99 21.00
CA ARG A 24 -4.07 1.78 20.50
C ARG A 24 -4.37 1.94 19.03
N VAL A 25 -3.81 1.07 18.19
CA VAL A 25 -3.93 1.12 16.74
C VAL A 25 -4.66 -0.13 16.24
N MET A 26 -5.83 0.05 15.65
CA MET A 26 -6.60 -1.02 15.01
C MET A 26 -6.28 -1.06 13.52
N LEU A 27 -5.81 -2.21 13.04
CA LEU A 27 -5.53 -2.48 11.64
C LEU A 27 -6.73 -3.25 11.05
N LEU A 28 -7.40 -2.69 10.08
CA LEU A 28 -8.50 -3.31 9.32
C LEU A 28 -7.94 -3.89 8.03
N GLY A 29 -7.76 -5.21 8.00
CA GLY A 29 -6.95 -5.97 7.07
C GLY A 29 -5.64 -6.40 7.72
N SER A 30 -5.34 -7.70 7.68
CA SER A 30 -4.25 -8.31 8.43
C SER A 30 -3.33 -9.16 7.55
N ASP A 31 -3.08 -8.70 6.32
CA ASP A 31 -2.16 -9.30 5.36
C ASP A 31 -0.67 -9.16 5.76
N GLU A 32 0.24 -9.46 4.86
CA GLU A 32 1.69 -9.36 5.11
C GLU A 32 2.18 -7.92 5.26
N PHE A 33 1.52 -6.94 4.61
CA PHE A 33 1.80 -5.52 4.85
C PHE A 33 1.38 -5.10 6.25
N ALA A 34 0.19 -5.50 6.66
CA ALA A 34 -0.31 -5.26 8.02
C ALA A 34 0.60 -5.89 9.07
N ARG A 35 1.15 -7.11 8.81
CA ARG A 35 2.12 -7.75 9.70
C ARG A 35 3.38 -6.89 9.89
N GLN A 36 3.97 -6.37 8.82
CA GLN A 36 5.15 -5.51 8.90
C GLN A 36 4.84 -4.19 9.61
N LEU A 37 3.68 -3.62 9.33
CA LEU A 37 3.20 -2.40 9.99
C LEU A 37 2.98 -2.63 11.48
N ALA A 38 2.37 -3.74 11.88
CA ALA A 38 2.16 -4.11 13.27
C ALA A 38 3.50 -4.20 14.04
N VAL A 39 4.51 -4.85 13.44
CA VAL A 39 5.86 -4.91 14.02
C VAL A 39 6.47 -3.52 14.18
N ALA A 40 6.33 -2.64 13.19
CA ALA A 40 6.84 -1.27 13.25
C ALA A 40 6.12 -0.43 14.33
N LEU A 41 4.81 -0.54 14.44
CA LEU A 41 4.00 0.14 15.47
C LEU A 41 4.37 -0.32 16.88
N ARG A 42 4.46 -1.64 17.11
CA ARG A 42 4.84 -2.21 18.42
C ARG A 42 6.24 -1.79 18.84
N ARG A 43 7.19 -1.70 17.89
CA ARG A 43 8.53 -1.17 18.15
C ARG A 43 8.52 0.28 18.65
N LEU A 44 7.51 1.06 18.24
CA LEU A 44 7.29 2.44 18.69
C LEU A 44 6.44 2.54 19.95
N GLY A 45 6.08 1.40 20.57
CA GLY A 45 5.35 1.34 21.83
C GLY A 45 3.83 1.34 21.70
N ALA A 46 3.27 1.30 20.49
CA ALA A 46 1.83 1.17 20.29
C ALA A 46 1.31 -0.24 20.69
N GLU A 47 0.07 -0.30 21.10
CA GLU A 47 -0.73 -1.52 21.20
C GLU A 47 -1.45 -1.74 19.89
N VAL A 48 -1.30 -2.91 19.29
CA VAL A 48 -1.83 -3.23 17.97
C VAL A 48 -2.95 -4.24 18.06
N ILE A 49 -4.10 -3.90 17.49
CA ILE A 49 -5.27 -4.76 17.34
C ILE A 49 -5.40 -5.09 15.84
N ALA A 50 -5.19 -6.35 15.48
CA ALA A 50 -5.31 -6.82 14.10
C ALA A 50 -6.70 -7.39 13.85
N VAL A 51 -7.39 -6.91 12.81
CA VAL A 51 -8.74 -7.32 12.45
C VAL A 51 -8.76 -7.84 11.02
N ASP A 52 -9.36 -9.01 10.80
CA ASP A 52 -9.53 -9.60 9.47
C ASP A 52 -10.81 -10.46 9.43
N ASP A 53 -11.23 -10.89 8.26
CA ASP A 53 -12.31 -11.86 8.11
C ASP A 53 -11.80 -13.32 8.21
N HIS A 54 -10.48 -13.54 8.31
CA HIS A 54 -9.84 -14.84 8.44
C HIS A 54 -9.06 -14.96 9.75
N PRO A 55 -9.20 -16.10 10.49
CA PRO A 55 -8.52 -16.29 11.78
C PRO A 55 -7.00 -16.42 11.64
N ASP A 56 -6.50 -16.90 10.50
CA ASP A 56 -5.08 -17.18 10.26
C ASP A 56 -4.38 -16.03 9.49
N ALA A 57 -4.94 -14.82 9.55
CA ALA A 57 -4.37 -13.66 8.88
C ALA A 57 -2.97 -13.31 9.43
N ALA A 58 -2.07 -12.86 8.55
CA ALA A 58 -0.63 -12.75 8.84
C ALA A 58 -0.30 -11.84 10.04
N ALA A 59 -1.01 -10.73 10.21
CA ALA A 59 -0.79 -9.80 11.31
C ALA A 59 -1.27 -10.33 12.66
N HIS A 60 -2.21 -11.32 12.72
CA HIS A 60 -2.71 -11.90 13.96
C HIS A 60 -1.60 -12.51 14.81
N GLY A 61 -0.57 -13.08 14.18
CA GLY A 61 0.56 -13.70 14.87
C GLY A 61 1.55 -12.72 15.54
N VAL A 62 1.43 -11.41 15.26
CA VAL A 62 2.37 -10.38 15.75
C VAL A 62 1.68 -9.22 16.46
N ALA A 63 0.36 -9.11 16.40
CA ALA A 63 -0.43 -8.10 17.11
C ALA A 63 -0.52 -8.40 18.61
N ASP A 64 -0.91 -7.41 19.41
CA ASP A 64 -1.19 -7.60 20.84
C ASP A 64 -2.56 -8.26 21.03
N GLU A 65 -3.54 -7.92 20.18
CA GLU A 65 -4.87 -8.54 20.12
C GLU A 65 -5.23 -8.84 18.67
N SER A 66 -6.04 -9.88 18.43
CA SER A 66 -6.56 -10.22 17.11
C SER A 66 -8.06 -10.52 17.17
N MET A 67 -8.78 -10.08 16.13
CA MET A 67 -10.23 -10.22 16.04
C MET A 67 -10.64 -10.63 14.63
N VAL A 68 -11.69 -11.46 14.56
CA VAL A 68 -12.27 -11.89 13.28
C VAL A 68 -13.66 -11.30 13.15
N VAL A 69 -13.90 -10.55 12.06
CA VAL A 69 -15.18 -9.89 11.78
C VAL A 69 -15.40 -9.79 10.27
N ALA A 70 -16.67 -9.83 9.85
CA ALA A 70 -17.00 -9.55 8.47
C ALA A 70 -16.80 -8.04 8.18
N MET A 71 -15.63 -7.67 7.67
CA MET A 71 -15.24 -6.26 7.45
C MET A 71 -16.14 -5.52 6.44
N THR A 72 -16.88 -6.24 5.61
CA THR A 72 -17.88 -5.67 4.69
C THR A 72 -19.25 -5.46 5.33
N ASP A 73 -19.50 -6.02 6.54
CA ASP A 73 -20.71 -5.78 7.31
C ASP A 73 -20.58 -4.49 8.12
N THR A 74 -21.42 -3.51 7.78
CA THR A 74 -21.40 -2.18 8.43
C THR A 74 -21.71 -2.26 9.93
N GLY A 75 -22.64 -3.12 10.33
CA GLY A 75 -23.08 -3.25 11.71
C GLY A 75 -22.02 -3.91 12.59
N GLU A 76 -21.46 -5.04 12.15
CA GLU A 76 -20.41 -5.76 12.85
C GLU A 76 -19.14 -4.91 13.00
N LEU A 77 -18.69 -4.28 11.92
CA LEU A 77 -17.50 -3.44 11.95
C LEU A 77 -17.67 -2.21 12.85
N SER A 78 -18.81 -1.51 12.75
CA SER A 78 -19.09 -0.36 13.62
C SER A 78 -19.19 -0.74 15.08
N ALA A 79 -19.83 -1.87 15.41
CA ALA A 79 -19.94 -2.38 16.78
C ALA A 79 -18.56 -2.75 17.35
N LEU A 80 -17.69 -3.38 16.53
CA LEU A 80 -16.34 -3.72 16.91
C LEU A 80 -15.53 -2.46 17.27
N ILE A 81 -15.49 -1.48 16.36
CA ILE A 81 -14.74 -0.23 16.57
C ILE A 81 -15.24 0.51 17.83
N ALA A 82 -16.57 0.61 17.99
CA ALA A 82 -17.17 1.25 19.17
C ALA A 82 -16.90 0.51 20.48
N GLY A 83 -16.79 -0.82 20.44
CA GLY A 83 -16.49 -1.64 21.61
C GLY A 83 -15.03 -1.57 22.03
N VAL A 84 -14.11 -1.57 21.07
CA VAL A 84 -12.65 -1.54 21.30
C VAL A 84 -12.15 -0.14 21.64
N ARG A 85 -12.70 0.90 21.00
CA ARG A 85 -12.32 2.32 21.16
C ARG A 85 -10.82 2.54 20.98
N PRO A 86 -10.24 2.21 19.80
CA PRO A 86 -8.84 2.49 19.54
C PRO A 86 -8.61 4.00 19.36
N ASP A 87 -7.36 4.47 19.51
CA ASP A 87 -6.99 5.85 19.16
C ASP A 87 -6.94 6.05 17.64
N PHE A 88 -6.46 5.02 16.93
CA PHE A 88 -6.30 5.04 15.48
C PHE A 88 -6.94 3.80 14.84
N VAL A 89 -7.64 4.03 13.72
CA VAL A 89 -8.11 2.99 12.81
C VAL A 89 -7.38 3.15 11.49
N VAL A 90 -6.77 2.08 10.99
CA VAL A 90 -6.01 2.05 9.73
C VAL A 90 -6.67 1.07 8.77
N SER A 91 -7.15 1.56 7.63
CA SER A 91 -7.74 0.70 6.59
C SER A 91 -6.65 0.19 5.66
N LEU A 92 -6.49 -1.13 5.61
CA LEU A 92 -5.53 -1.85 4.77
C LEU A 92 -6.21 -2.88 3.86
N ALA A 93 -7.48 -3.21 4.13
CA ALA A 93 -8.23 -4.19 3.36
C ALA A 93 -8.75 -3.61 2.05
N ASP A 94 -8.72 -4.43 0.98
CA ASP A 94 -9.31 -4.09 -0.33
C ASP A 94 -10.84 -4.04 -0.28
N ALA A 95 -11.47 -4.86 0.58
CA ALA A 95 -12.91 -4.95 0.77
C ALA A 95 -13.29 -4.60 2.21
N ILE A 96 -13.88 -3.42 2.38
CA ILE A 96 -14.29 -2.92 3.70
C ILE A 96 -15.59 -2.10 3.57
N SER A 97 -16.39 -2.06 4.63
CA SER A 97 -17.56 -1.21 4.69
C SER A 97 -17.14 0.27 4.76
N VAL A 98 -17.26 0.97 3.64
CA VAL A 98 -17.02 2.42 3.55
C VAL A 98 -18.02 3.18 4.41
N ASP A 99 -19.27 2.69 4.51
CA ASP A 99 -20.31 3.31 5.34
C ASP A 99 -19.96 3.29 6.83
N ALA A 100 -19.33 2.21 7.32
CA ALA A 100 -18.83 2.15 8.69
C ALA A 100 -17.72 3.17 8.95
N LEU A 101 -16.81 3.35 7.99
CA LEU A 101 -15.72 4.34 8.10
C LEU A 101 -16.25 5.79 7.99
N ASP A 102 -17.25 6.02 7.14
CA ASP A 102 -17.91 7.34 7.04
C ASP A 102 -18.69 7.68 8.31
N ALA A 103 -19.37 6.72 8.92
CA ALA A 103 -20.06 6.89 10.21
C ALA A 103 -19.05 7.20 11.34
N LEU A 104 -17.91 6.52 11.36
CA LEU A 104 -16.82 6.81 12.29
C LEU A 104 -16.33 8.26 12.11
N ALA A 105 -16.08 8.68 10.87
CA ALA A 105 -15.62 10.02 10.57
C ALA A 105 -16.67 11.11 10.91
N ALA A 106 -17.97 10.83 10.74
CA ALA A 106 -19.05 11.76 11.05
C ALA A 106 -19.31 11.93 12.55
N GLY A 107 -18.96 10.91 13.37
CA GLY A 107 -19.07 10.96 14.83
C GLY A 107 -18.03 11.86 15.51
N HIS A 108 -17.11 12.45 14.75
CA HIS A 108 -16.08 13.36 15.22
C HIS A 108 -16.66 14.75 15.53
N ASN A 109 -17.12 14.97 16.76
CA ASN A 109 -17.33 16.33 17.25
C ASN A 109 -16.03 16.85 17.85
N ALA A 110 -15.56 18.02 17.40
CA ALA A 110 -14.27 18.61 17.73
C ALA A 110 -14.03 18.91 19.24
N GLU A 111 -15.03 18.64 20.09
CA GLU A 111 -14.98 18.89 21.54
C GLU A 111 -14.76 17.62 22.37
N ASP A 112 -14.80 16.43 21.76
CA ASP A 112 -14.68 15.16 22.46
C ASP A 112 -13.21 14.69 22.50
N ARG A 113 -12.67 14.40 23.68
CA ARG A 113 -11.28 13.94 23.85
C ARG A 113 -11.05 12.48 23.44
N ASP A 114 -12.12 11.76 23.16
CA ASP A 114 -12.12 10.33 22.79
C ASP A 114 -12.32 10.14 21.28
N VAL A 115 -11.71 11.00 20.46
CA VAL A 115 -11.84 10.96 19.00
C VAL A 115 -10.99 9.83 18.42
N ILE A 116 -11.63 8.85 17.80
CA ILE A 116 -10.94 7.78 17.05
C ILE A 116 -10.50 8.36 15.68
N GLU A 117 -9.21 8.42 15.42
CA GLU A 117 -8.71 8.92 14.14
C GLU A 117 -8.61 7.83 13.09
N LEU A 118 -9.24 8.04 11.93
CA LEU A 118 -9.09 7.17 10.76
C LEU A 118 -7.91 7.63 9.88
N VAL A 119 -6.95 6.74 9.66
CA VAL A 119 -5.72 7.01 8.90
C VAL A 119 -5.70 6.17 7.62
N PRO A 120 -5.56 6.80 6.43
CA PRO A 120 -5.34 8.24 6.23
C PRO A 120 -6.59 9.10 6.43
N SER A 121 -7.76 8.73 5.95
CA SER A 121 -9.07 9.36 6.21
C SER A 121 -10.18 8.57 5.50
N ALA A 122 -11.45 8.66 5.94
CA ALA A 122 -12.59 8.05 5.25
C ALA A 122 -12.69 8.50 3.78
N ARG A 123 -12.45 9.81 3.54
CA ARG A 123 -12.42 10.37 2.19
C ARG A 123 -11.36 9.68 1.32
N SER A 124 -10.14 9.48 1.83
CA SER A 124 -9.08 8.80 1.10
C SER A 124 -9.47 7.38 0.74
N VAL A 125 -9.95 6.61 1.73
CA VAL A 125 -10.37 5.21 1.53
C VAL A 125 -11.48 5.13 0.48
N ARG A 126 -12.52 5.96 0.60
CA ARG A 126 -13.64 5.98 -0.35
C ARG A 126 -13.21 6.32 -1.78
N ILE A 127 -12.36 7.35 -1.95
CA ILE A 127 -11.92 7.78 -3.29
C ILE A 127 -11.00 6.74 -3.91
N THR A 128 -10.09 6.14 -3.16
CA THR A 128 -9.17 5.12 -3.69
C THR A 128 -9.88 3.79 -3.98
N ALA A 129 -10.99 3.49 -3.31
CA ALA A 129 -11.84 2.34 -3.61
C ALA A 129 -12.73 2.55 -4.85
N ASP A 130 -13.04 3.79 -5.22
CA ASP A 130 -13.83 4.15 -6.40
C ASP A 130 -12.93 4.52 -7.59
N ARG A 131 -12.62 3.53 -8.43
CA ARG A 131 -11.74 3.72 -9.60
C ARG A 131 -12.25 4.77 -10.59
N GLU A 132 -13.58 4.87 -10.79
CA GLU A 132 -14.16 5.92 -11.65
C GLU A 132 -14.06 7.29 -10.99
N GLY A 133 -14.45 7.41 -9.72
CA GLY A 133 -14.35 8.66 -8.97
C GLY A 133 -12.92 9.17 -8.86
N LEU A 134 -11.95 8.28 -8.62
CA LEU A 134 -10.54 8.62 -8.57
C LEU A 134 -10.02 9.13 -9.93
N ARG A 135 -10.39 8.46 -11.03
CA ARG A 135 -9.96 8.87 -12.37
C ARG A 135 -10.54 10.24 -12.75
N ARG A 136 -11.80 10.49 -12.42
CA ARG A 136 -12.45 11.80 -12.63
C ARG A 136 -11.84 12.88 -11.74
N LEU A 137 -11.56 12.57 -10.47
CA LEU A 137 -10.84 13.51 -9.59
C LEU A 137 -9.49 13.90 -10.23
N ALA A 138 -8.71 12.92 -10.66
CA ALA A 138 -7.39 13.16 -11.25
C ALA A 138 -7.46 14.00 -12.53
N ALA A 139 -8.28 13.58 -13.50
CA ALA A 139 -8.34 14.22 -14.81
C ALA A 139 -9.16 15.52 -14.82
N ASP A 140 -10.41 15.47 -14.32
CA ASP A 140 -11.38 16.56 -14.51
C ASP A 140 -11.23 17.67 -13.46
N GLN A 141 -10.93 17.30 -12.21
CA GLN A 141 -10.84 18.28 -11.12
C GLN A 141 -9.42 18.78 -10.88
N LEU A 142 -8.45 17.86 -10.91
CA LEU A 142 -7.05 18.21 -10.69
C LEU A 142 -6.28 18.48 -11.99
N GLY A 143 -6.82 18.13 -13.16
CA GLY A 143 -6.15 18.31 -14.44
C GLY A 143 -4.77 17.60 -14.47
N LEU A 144 -4.68 16.40 -13.88
CA LEU A 144 -3.46 15.60 -13.95
C LEU A 144 -3.36 14.95 -15.34
N PRO A 145 -2.17 14.85 -15.93
CA PRO A 145 -1.97 14.07 -17.14
C PRO A 145 -2.35 12.61 -16.90
N THR A 146 -3.26 12.06 -17.71
CA THR A 146 -3.67 10.65 -17.72
C THR A 146 -3.66 10.15 -19.16
N ALA A 147 -3.57 8.82 -19.37
CA ALA A 147 -3.93 8.26 -20.66
C ALA A 147 -5.39 8.65 -20.99
N PRO A 148 -5.74 8.94 -22.26
CA PRO A 148 -7.14 9.15 -22.65
C PRO A 148 -8.00 7.95 -22.25
N PHE A 149 -9.18 8.21 -21.65
CA PHE A 149 -10.02 7.16 -21.07
C PHE A 149 -11.50 7.41 -21.26
N TRP A 150 -12.27 6.33 -21.23
CA TRP A 150 -13.74 6.33 -21.31
C TRP A 150 -14.32 5.31 -20.33
N PHE A 151 -15.41 5.68 -19.66
CA PHE A 151 -16.23 4.74 -18.89
C PHE A 151 -17.44 4.33 -19.72
N VAL A 152 -17.64 3.03 -19.88
CA VAL A 152 -18.72 2.46 -20.70
C VAL A 152 -19.55 1.45 -19.90
N GLY A 153 -20.86 1.41 -20.17
CA GLY A 153 -21.84 0.54 -19.51
C GLY A 153 -22.33 -0.60 -20.39
N SER A 154 -21.87 -0.70 -21.63
CA SER A 154 -22.24 -1.76 -22.56
C SER A 154 -21.14 -2.09 -23.56
N VAL A 155 -21.20 -3.30 -24.12
CA VAL A 155 -20.27 -3.70 -25.19
C VAL A 155 -20.45 -2.86 -26.45
N GLY A 156 -21.67 -2.37 -26.69
CA GLY A 156 -21.96 -1.45 -27.81
C GLY A 156 -21.24 -0.12 -27.67
N GLU A 157 -21.23 0.45 -26.45
CA GLU A 157 -20.45 1.65 -26.13
C GLU A 157 -18.95 1.39 -26.24
N LEU A 158 -18.46 0.22 -25.77
CA LEU A 158 -17.04 -0.14 -25.90
C LEU A 158 -16.62 -0.23 -27.37
N ARG A 159 -17.44 -0.79 -28.25
CA ARG A 159 -17.20 -0.79 -29.71
C ARG A 159 -17.15 0.62 -30.29
N ALA A 160 -18.06 1.49 -29.86
CA ALA A 160 -18.08 2.88 -30.31
C ALA A 160 -16.81 3.64 -29.86
N VAL A 161 -16.40 3.45 -28.61
CA VAL A 161 -15.14 4.01 -28.10
C VAL A 161 -13.95 3.47 -28.87
N ALA A 162 -13.88 2.17 -29.11
CA ALA A 162 -12.78 1.55 -29.86
C ALA A 162 -12.69 2.06 -31.31
N ALA A 163 -13.83 2.27 -31.97
CA ALA A 163 -13.89 2.85 -33.30
C ALA A 163 -13.44 4.33 -33.32
N HIS A 164 -13.67 5.09 -32.24
CA HIS A 164 -13.29 6.50 -32.12
C HIS A 164 -11.82 6.66 -31.73
N ALA A 165 -11.38 5.94 -30.70
CA ALA A 165 -10.05 6.09 -30.12
C ALA A 165 -8.96 5.35 -30.90
N GLY A 166 -9.34 4.32 -31.66
CA GLY A 166 -8.39 3.42 -32.32
C GLY A 166 -7.88 2.31 -31.39
N TYR A 167 -6.92 1.56 -31.89
CA TYR A 167 -6.30 0.42 -31.22
C TYR A 167 -4.80 0.64 -31.06
N PRO A 168 -4.14 0.05 -30.05
CA PRO A 168 -4.72 -0.80 -29.00
C PRO A 168 -5.39 -0.01 -27.88
N LEU A 169 -6.39 -0.65 -27.22
CA LEU A 169 -7.02 -0.17 -25.98
C LEU A 169 -6.75 -1.12 -24.83
N LEU A 170 -6.57 -0.58 -23.64
CA LEU A 170 -6.56 -1.34 -22.39
C LEU A 170 -7.96 -1.28 -21.78
N VAL A 171 -8.57 -2.44 -21.54
CA VAL A 171 -9.93 -2.57 -21.01
C VAL A 171 -9.86 -3.22 -19.63
N LYS A 172 -10.50 -2.58 -18.63
CA LYS A 172 -10.48 -2.99 -17.22
C LYS A 172 -11.89 -2.91 -16.63
N GLY A 173 -12.25 -3.85 -15.75
CA GLY A 173 -13.44 -3.68 -14.88
C GLY A 173 -13.24 -2.51 -13.91
N VAL A 174 -14.29 -1.73 -13.66
CA VAL A 174 -14.25 -0.66 -12.66
C VAL A 174 -14.22 -1.25 -11.24
N ALA A 175 -14.89 -2.39 -11.03
CA ALA A 175 -14.91 -3.12 -9.77
C ALA A 175 -14.09 -4.42 -9.86
N GLY A 176 -13.44 -4.81 -8.77
CA GLY A 176 -12.60 -6.02 -8.63
C GLY A 176 -11.16 -5.67 -8.27
N ALA A 177 -10.39 -6.70 -7.93
CA ALA A 177 -8.97 -6.55 -7.58
C ALA A 177 -8.16 -5.97 -8.76
N VAL A 178 -7.03 -5.35 -8.45
CA VAL A 178 -6.11 -4.80 -9.45
C VAL A 178 -5.64 -5.92 -10.39
N GLY A 179 -5.64 -5.65 -11.71
CA GLY A 179 -5.26 -6.63 -12.74
C GLY A 179 -6.34 -7.64 -13.11
N GLN A 180 -7.36 -7.84 -12.29
CA GLN A 180 -8.41 -8.82 -12.56
C GLN A 180 -9.34 -8.36 -13.70
N GLY A 181 -9.54 -9.22 -14.72
CA GLY A 181 -10.39 -8.92 -15.87
C GLY A 181 -9.81 -7.88 -16.84
N GLN A 182 -8.54 -7.49 -16.68
CA GLN A 182 -7.85 -6.58 -17.58
C GLN A 182 -7.47 -7.28 -18.89
N SER A 183 -7.59 -6.59 -20.02
CA SER A 183 -7.15 -7.09 -21.32
C SER A 183 -6.80 -5.97 -22.29
N VAL A 184 -5.84 -6.26 -23.17
CA VAL A 184 -5.54 -5.41 -24.32
C VAL A 184 -6.44 -5.83 -25.48
N VAL A 185 -7.09 -4.85 -26.10
CA VAL A 185 -7.91 -4.97 -27.31
C VAL A 185 -7.07 -4.46 -28.47
N ALA A 186 -6.55 -5.37 -29.29
CA ALA A 186 -5.69 -5.05 -30.42
C ALA A 186 -6.49 -4.81 -31.71
N GLY A 187 -7.75 -5.24 -31.77
CA GLY A 187 -8.62 -5.08 -32.93
C GLY A 187 -10.09 -5.26 -32.59
N PRO A 188 -10.99 -5.07 -33.59
CA PRO A 188 -12.44 -5.13 -33.36
C PRO A 188 -12.94 -6.48 -32.83
N ASP A 189 -12.27 -7.58 -33.21
CA ASP A 189 -12.65 -8.93 -32.84
C ASP A 189 -12.38 -9.22 -31.35
N ASP A 190 -11.49 -8.47 -30.70
CA ASP A 190 -11.15 -8.66 -29.28
C ASP A 190 -12.16 -8.02 -28.34
N VAL A 191 -12.98 -7.07 -28.81
CA VAL A 191 -13.83 -6.18 -27.98
C VAL A 191 -14.81 -6.99 -27.13
N GLU A 192 -15.50 -7.97 -27.71
CA GLU A 192 -16.48 -8.81 -27.00
C GLU A 192 -15.81 -9.60 -25.88
N GLY A 193 -14.68 -10.27 -26.19
CA GLY A 193 -13.93 -11.05 -25.20
C GLY A 193 -13.38 -10.18 -24.07
N ALA A 194 -12.90 -8.98 -24.36
CA ALA A 194 -12.41 -8.03 -23.37
C ALA A 194 -13.54 -7.53 -22.47
N TRP A 195 -14.70 -7.20 -23.05
CA TRP A 195 -15.90 -6.85 -22.27
C TRP A 195 -16.28 -7.95 -21.27
N GLN A 196 -16.42 -9.19 -21.75
CA GLN A 196 -16.81 -10.32 -20.89
C GLN A 196 -15.82 -10.56 -19.74
N ARG A 197 -14.52 -10.45 -20.00
CA ARG A 197 -13.50 -10.55 -18.94
C ARG A 197 -13.60 -9.42 -17.93
N ALA A 198 -13.83 -8.18 -18.40
CA ALA A 198 -13.87 -6.99 -17.56
C ALA A 198 -15.09 -6.96 -16.64
N VAL A 199 -16.27 -7.40 -17.10
CA VAL A 199 -17.49 -7.43 -16.28
C VAL A 199 -17.55 -8.63 -15.37
N GLY A 200 -16.97 -9.77 -15.76
CA GLY A 200 -17.02 -11.03 -15.01
C GLY A 200 -18.46 -11.51 -14.74
N PRO A 201 -18.69 -12.35 -13.73
CA PRO A 201 -20.00 -12.93 -13.40
C PRO A 201 -20.91 -11.98 -12.59
N ARG A 202 -20.84 -10.66 -12.80
CA ARG A 202 -21.64 -9.68 -12.06
C ARG A 202 -23.00 -9.43 -12.71
N PRO A 203 -24.00 -8.92 -11.93
CA PRO A 203 -25.27 -8.49 -12.51
C PRO A 203 -25.09 -7.39 -13.57
N ALA A 204 -25.82 -7.48 -14.69
CA ALA A 204 -25.71 -6.54 -15.81
C ALA A 204 -25.90 -5.07 -15.41
N ALA A 205 -26.75 -4.79 -14.42
CA ALA A 205 -26.99 -3.44 -13.90
C ALA A 205 -25.76 -2.78 -13.25
N THR A 206 -24.75 -3.57 -12.88
CA THR A 206 -23.49 -3.11 -12.26
C THR A 206 -22.31 -3.13 -13.23
N HIS A 207 -22.55 -3.47 -14.50
CA HIS A 207 -21.50 -3.51 -15.50
C HIS A 207 -20.98 -2.10 -15.78
N ARG A 208 -19.71 -1.88 -15.44
CA ARG A 208 -19.00 -0.64 -15.71
C ARG A 208 -17.54 -0.97 -16.05
N VAL A 209 -17.08 -0.47 -17.15
CA VAL A 209 -15.77 -0.79 -17.72
C VAL A 209 -15.01 0.48 -18.05
N LEU A 210 -13.74 0.52 -17.75
CA LEU A 210 -12.80 1.55 -18.13
C LEU A 210 -12.07 1.08 -19.40
N ALA A 211 -12.12 1.88 -20.45
CA ALA A 211 -11.29 1.74 -21.65
C ALA A 211 -10.27 2.89 -21.67
N GLU A 212 -9.00 2.57 -21.88
CA GLU A 212 -7.89 3.53 -21.95
C GLU A 212 -7.07 3.30 -23.22
N THR A 213 -6.59 4.38 -23.84
CA THR A 213 -5.57 4.23 -24.89
C THR A 213 -4.27 3.70 -24.30
N VAL A 214 -3.66 2.76 -25.00
CA VAL A 214 -2.31 2.31 -24.67
C VAL A 214 -1.33 3.38 -25.11
N VAL A 215 -0.71 4.05 -24.13
CA VAL A 215 0.35 5.03 -24.37
C VAL A 215 1.71 4.34 -24.39
N GLU A 216 2.67 4.91 -25.11
CA GLU A 216 4.04 4.41 -25.10
C GLU A 216 4.66 4.67 -23.73
N VAL A 217 5.17 3.62 -23.09
CA VAL A 217 5.72 3.67 -21.72
C VAL A 217 7.12 3.08 -21.73
N LYS A 218 8.09 3.83 -21.20
CA LYS A 218 9.46 3.35 -20.98
C LYS A 218 9.63 2.70 -19.61
N SER A 219 8.91 3.19 -18.62
CA SER A 219 8.94 2.63 -17.25
C SER A 219 7.66 2.90 -16.48
N PHE A 220 7.30 1.95 -15.63
CA PHE A 220 6.32 2.12 -14.57
C PHE A 220 7.04 2.51 -13.29
N VAL A 221 6.49 3.48 -12.58
CA VAL A 221 7.11 4.05 -11.39
C VAL A 221 6.08 4.19 -10.28
N THR A 222 6.42 3.70 -9.11
CA THR A 222 5.70 4.06 -7.87
C THR A 222 6.46 5.19 -7.17
N LEU A 223 5.80 6.32 -6.96
CA LEU A 223 6.30 7.38 -6.08
C LEU A 223 5.60 7.28 -4.74
N VAL A 224 6.33 6.89 -3.71
CA VAL A 224 5.81 6.86 -2.35
C VAL A 224 5.83 8.27 -1.78
N ALA A 225 4.66 8.78 -1.39
CA ALA A 225 4.49 10.03 -0.67
C ALA A 225 4.08 9.76 0.78
N VAL A 226 4.71 10.43 1.72
CA VAL A 226 4.35 10.40 3.14
C VAL A 226 3.76 11.74 3.53
N ARG A 227 2.50 11.77 3.93
CA ARG A 227 1.86 12.96 4.46
C ARG A 227 1.83 12.88 5.98
N SER A 228 2.47 13.82 6.63
CA SER A 228 2.63 13.91 8.07
C SER A 228 2.30 15.32 8.56
N GLU A 229 2.21 15.50 9.87
CA GLU A 229 2.10 16.82 10.48
C GLU A 229 3.49 17.38 10.76
N GLY A 230 3.75 18.57 10.26
CA GLY A 230 4.98 19.31 10.51
C GLY A 230 4.74 20.49 11.45
N PRO A 231 5.80 21.21 11.87
CA PRO A 231 5.68 22.36 12.77
C PRO A 231 4.82 23.51 12.22
N ASN A 232 4.69 23.59 10.90
CA ASN A 232 3.97 24.65 10.19
C ASN A 232 2.71 24.13 9.47
N GLY A 233 2.20 22.96 9.84
CA GLY A 233 1.07 22.29 9.22
C GLY A 233 1.47 21.07 8.39
N PRO A 234 0.54 20.51 7.59
CA PRO A 234 0.77 19.28 6.84
C PRO A 234 1.98 19.36 5.90
N LEU A 235 2.84 18.34 5.97
CA LEU A 235 4.03 18.17 5.16
C LEU A 235 3.85 16.95 4.26
N ILE A 236 4.37 17.01 3.03
CA ILE A 236 4.43 15.86 2.11
C ILE A 236 5.89 15.65 1.74
N GLU A 237 6.41 14.47 2.08
CA GLU A 237 7.75 14.03 1.75
C GLU A 237 7.70 12.88 0.75
N PHE A 238 8.71 12.76 -0.10
CA PHE A 238 8.75 11.75 -1.15
C PHE A 238 9.97 10.86 -0.97
N CYS A 239 9.74 9.54 -1.04
CA CYS A 239 10.84 8.59 -1.20
C CYS A 239 11.48 8.73 -2.59
N ALA A 240 12.67 8.20 -2.78
CA ALA A 240 13.23 8.02 -4.11
C ALA A 240 12.27 7.19 -4.97
N PRO A 241 12.12 7.48 -6.29
CA PRO A 241 11.22 6.75 -7.15
C PRO A 241 11.54 5.26 -7.21
N ILE A 242 10.51 4.42 -7.20
CA ILE A 242 10.61 2.97 -7.29
C ILE A 242 10.19 2.57 -8.71
N GLY A 243 11.11 1.97 -9.48
CA GLY A 243 10.76 1.32 -10.73
C GLY A 243 10.21 -0.06 -10.46
N HIS A 244 9.26 -0.51 -11.26
CA HIS A 244 8.74 -1.87 -11.14
C HIS A 244 8.35 -2.47 -12.48
N ARG A 245 8.16 -3.78 -12.47
CA ARG A 245 7.70 -4.56 -13.60
C ARG A 245 6.64 -5.53 -13.12
N ASP A 246 5.51 -5.52 -13.81
CA ASP A 246 4.34 -6.30 -13.48
C ASP A 246 4.07 -7.36 -14.54
N ALA A 247 3.37 -8.43 -14.14
CA ALA A 247 2.65 -9.30 -15.05
C ALA A 247 1.19 -9.37 -14.58
N ASP A 248 0.27 -9.11 -15.48
CA ASP A 248 -1.18 -9.14 -15.22
C ASP A 248 -1.64 -8.32 -14.00
N GLY A 249 -0.93 -7.21 -13.73
CA GLY A 249 -1.21 -6.32 -12.60
C GLY A 249 -0.60 -6.75 -11.26
N VAL A 250 0.21 -7.82 -11.25
CA VAL A 250 0.96 -8.26 -10.08
C VAL A 250 2.41 -7.81 -10.21
N VAL A 251 2.94 -7.12 -9.22
CA VAL A 251 4.35 -6.70 -9.19
C VAL A 251 5.24 -7.93 -9.04
N LEU A 252 6.06 -8.18 -10.05
CA LEU A 252 7.05 -9.27 -10.05
C LEU A 252 8.41 -8.83 -9.53
N GLU A 253 8.81 -7.60 -9.88
CA GLU A 253 10.11 -7.04 -9.55
C GLU A 253 9.97 -5.55 -9.30
N SER A 254 10.60 -5.04 -8.25
CA SER A 254 10.76 -3.62 -8.01
C SER A 254 12.21 -3.28 -7.67
N TRP A 255 12.59 -2.03 -7.91
CA TRP A 255 13.95 -1.56 -7.64
C TRP A 255 13.96 -0.08 -7.28
N GLN A 256 14.94 0.34 -6.50
CA GLN A 256 15.11 1.72 -6.07
C GLN A 256 16.61 2.09 -6.04
N PRO A 257 17.00 3.26 -6.60
CA PRO A 257 16.13 4.28 -7.19
C PRO A 257 15.84 4.00 -8.68
N GLN A 258 14.64 4.32 -9.14
CA GLN A 258 14.39 4.45 -10.57
C GLN A 258 14.98 5.76 -11.08
N LYS A 259 15.87 5.67 -12.06
CA LYS A 259 16.41 6.87 -12.72
C LYS A 259 15.33 7.55 -13.55
N MET A 260 15.19 8.86 -13.35
CA MET A 260 14.28 9.74 -14.09
C MET A 260 15.05 11.01 -14.49
N SER A 261 14.60 11.69 -15.53
CA SER A 261 15.09 13.05 -15.81
C SER A 261 14.64 14.00 -14.70
N PRO A 262 15.36 15.10 -14.44
CA PRO A 262 14.91 16.12 -13.48
C PRO A 262 13.49 16.63 -13.77
N ALA A 263 13.14 16.85 -15.04
CA ALA A 263 11.82 17.31 -15.47
C ALA A 263 10.73 16.28 -15.13
N ALA A 264 10.96 14.98 -15.44
CA ALA A 264 10.02 13.92 -15.11
C ALA A 264 9.87 13.74 -13.59
N LEU A 265 10.96 13.86 -12.81
CA LEU A 265 10.90 13.76 -11.35
C LEU A 265 10.09 14.90 -10.73
N ASP A 266 10.29 16.13 -11.21
CA ASP A 266 9.54 17.30 -10.73
C ASP A 266 8.05 17.18 -11.11
N ALA A 267 7.73 16.73 -12.32
CA ALA A 267 6.37 16.44 -12.75
C ALA A 267 5.71 15.36 -11.89
N ALA A 268 6.42 14.26 -11.62
CA ALA A 268 5.94 13.17 -10.77
C ALA A 268 5.62 13.65 -9.34
N LYS A 269 6.52 14.42 -8.72
CA LYS A 269 6.29 15.02 -7.39
C LYS A 269 5.11 16.00 -7.39
N SER A 270 4.97 16.81 -8.44
CA SER A 270 3.84 17.73 -8.60
C SER A 270 2.50 16.99 -8.70
N ILE A 271 2.42 15.92 -9.50
CA ILE A 271 1.24 15.05 -9.62
C ILE A 271 0.92 14.44 -8.26
N ALA A 272 1.92 13.82 -7.61
CA ALA A 272 1.76 13.17 -6.31
C ALA A 272 1.30 14.14 -5.21
N ALA A 273 1.89 15.33 -5.13
CA ALA A 273 1.49 16.34 -4.15
C ALA A 273 0.03 16.76 -4.33
N ARG A 274 -0.41 16.94 -5.58
CA ARG A 274 -1.79 17.39 -5.89
C ARG A 274 -2.80 16.33 -5.52
N ILE A 275 -2.58 15.06 -5.89
CA ILE A 275 -3.52 13.98 -5.57
C ILE A 275 -3.55 13.69 -4.07
N VAL A 276 -2.41 13.61 -3.38
CA VAL A 276 -2.33 13.37 -1.93
C VAL A 276 -2.99 14.50 -1.15
N LYS A 277 -2.82 15.77 -1.59
CA LYS A 277 -3.51 16.91 -0.98
C LYS A 277 -5.03 16.83 -1.15
N ALA A 278 -5.51 16.39 -2.32
CA ALA A 278 -6.94 16.25 -2.59
C ALA A 278 -7.58 15.09 -1.81
N LEU A 279 -6.85 14.00 -1.60
CA LEU A 279 -7.28 12.86 -0.78
C LEU A 279 -7.41 13.26 0.70
N GLY A 280 -6.43 13.98 1.22
CA GLY A 280 -6.41 14.38 2.63
C GLY A 280 -5.91 13.26 3.57
N GLY A 281 -6.04 13.48 4.88
CA GLY A 281 -5.54 12.57 5.91
C GLY A 281 -4.00 12.55 5.99
N ARG A 282 -3.45 11.81 6.91
CA ARG A 282 -2.01 11.54 7.05
C ARG A 282 -1.71 10.08 6.78
N GLY A 283 -0.49 9.73 6.47
CA GLY A 283 -0.09 8.35 6.15
C GLY A 283 0.77 8.26 4.91
N VAL A 284 1.01 7.04 4.48
CA VAL A 284 1.71 6.73 3.22
C VAL A 284 0.70 6.62 2.09
N PHE A 285 1.10 7.12 0.92
CA PHE A 285 0.35 6.99 -0.34
C PHE A 285 1.29 6.44 -1.40
N GLY A 286 0.85 5.43 -2.12
CA GLY A 286 1.57 4.86 -3.26
C GLY A 286 0.99 5.38 -4.57
N ILE A 287 1.70 6.27 -5.26
CA ILE A 287 1.25 6.88 -6.51
C ILE A 287 1.88 6.15 -7.70
N GLU A 288 1.06 5.54 -8.54
CA GLU A 288 1.50 4.88 -9.77
C GLU A 288 1.54 5.84 -10.94
N LEU A 289 2.64 5.80 -11.66
CA LEU A 289 2.94 6.67 -12.79
C LEU A 289 3.48 5.87 -13.97
N MET A 290 3.12 6.28 -15.18
CA MET A 290 3.76 5.86 -16.42
C MET A 290 4.68 6.97 -16.90
N ILE A 291 5.90 6.59 -17.32
CA ILE A 291 6.95 7.54 -17.71
C ILE A 291 7.37 7.25 -19.16
N ASN A 292 7.36 8.29 -19.99
CA ASN A 292 7.94 8.27 -21.32
C ASN A 292 8.82 9.52 -21.56
N GLY A 293 10.12 9.39 -21.29
CA GLY A 293 11.04 10.54 -21.31
C GLY A 293 10.72 11.53 -20.20
N ASP A 294 10.32 12.74 -20.58
CA ASP A 294 9.88 13.79 -19.64
C ASP A 294 8.37 13.78 -19.37
N GLU A 295 7.62 12.99 -20.15
CA GLU A 295 6.18 12.86 -19.98
C GLU A 295 5.86 11.92 -18.82
N VAL A 296 4.97 12.36 -17.94
CA VAL A 296 4.53 11.62 -16.77
C VAL A 296 3.00 11.56 -16.72
N TYR A 297 2.47 10.36 -16.71
CA TYR A 297 1.02 10.12 -16.64
C TYR A 297 0.64 9.49 -15.31
N PHE A 298 -0.39 10.04 -14.67
CA PHE A 298 -1.00 9.44 -13.49
C PHE A 298 -1.79 8.19 -13.88
N VAL A 299 -1.55 7.12 -13.15
CA VAL A 299 -2.25 5.83 -13.33
C VAL A 299 -3.23 5.59 -12.20
N ASP A 300 -2.72 5.59 -10.96
CA ASP A 300 -3.49 5.20 -9.77
C ASP A 300 -2.86 5.75 -8.49
N VAL A 301 -3.59 5.66 -7.37
CA VAL A 301 -3.06 5.94 -6.04
C VAL A 301 -3.71 5.03 -5.00
N THR A 302 -2.92 4.50 -4.09
CA THR A 302 -3.42 3.79 -2.90
C THR A 302 -3.29 4.64 -1.65
N ALA A 303 -4.23 4.49 -0.75
CA ALA A 303 -4.19 5.06 0.61
C ALA A 303 -3.42 4.11 1.55
N GLY A 304 -2.18 3.80 1.19
CA GLY A 304 -1.31 2.84 1.85
C GLY A 304 -0.13 2.45 0.97
N PRO A 305 0.76 1.56 1.44
CA PRO A 305 1.84 1.02 0.63
C PRO A 305 1.33 0.12 -0.51
N ARG A 306 2.16 -0.08 -1.53
CA ARG A 306 1.93 -1.00 -2.66
C ARG A 306 3.01 -2.07 -2.68
N ASP A 307 2.77 -3.17 -3.42
CA ASP A 307 3.72 -4.30 -3.54
C ASP A 307 5.10 -3.87 -4.04
N SER A 308 5.17 -2.87 -4.92
CA SER A 308 6.45 -2.31 -5.36
C SER A 308 7.28 -1.72 -4.22
N ALA A 309 6.65 -1.31 -3.11
CA ALA A 309 7.32 -0.68 -1.99
C ALA A 309 8.04 -1.66 -1.05
N TRP A 310 7.94 -2.98 -1.25
CA TRP A 310 8.74 -3.96 -0.50
C TRP A 310 10.24 -3.66 -0.57
N VAL A 311 10.74 -3.14 -1.69
CA VAL A 311 12.14 -2.78 -1.86
C VAL A 311 12.64 -1.79 -0.80
N THR A 312 11.74 -0.98 -0.23
CA THR A 312 12.10 0.00 0.82
C THR A 312 12.60 -0.66 2.11
N ALA A 313 12.29 -1.93 2.33
CA ALA A 313 12.75 -2.67 3.50
C ALA A 313 14.29 -2.79 3.57
N CYS A 314 14.97 -2.72 2.43
CA CYS A 314 16.43 -2.77 2.38
C CYS A 314 17.10 -1.56 1.71
N SER A 315 16.36 -0.76 0.92
CA SER A 315 16.89 0.42 0.24
C SER A 315 16.91 1.68 1.08
N GLN A 316 16.05 1.79 2.10
CA GLN A 316 15.87 3.00 2.89
C GLN A 316 16.25 2.80 4.37
N ARG A 317 16.55 3.90 5.05
CA ARG A 317 16.75 3.91 6.50
C ARG A 317 15.47 3.56 7.27
N LEU A 318 14.34 4.04 6.79
CA LEU A 318 13.00 3.68 7.25
C LEU A 318 12.24 3.05 6.09
N SER A 319 11.84 1.82 6.26
CA SER A 319 10.94 1.15 5.32
C SER A 319 9.60 1.89 5.20
N VAL A 320 8.86 1.61 4.14
CA VAL A 320 7.50 2.14 3.98
C VAL A 320 6.59 1.82 5.19
N PHE A 321 6.81 0.69 5.86
CA PHE A 321 6.06 0.28 7.05
C PHE A 321 6.39 1.16 8.26
N GLU A 322 7.66 1.50 8.45
CA GLU A 322 8.12 2.39 9.51
C GLU A 322 7.71 3.84 9.25
N LEU A 323 7.70 4.27 7.98
CA LEU A 323 7.16 5.56 7.57
C LEU A 323 5.66 5.66 7.85
N GLN A 324 4.89 4.60 7.53
CA GLN A 324 3.46 4.52 7.82
C GLN A 324 3.20 4.54 9.33
N ALA A 325 3.93 3.75 10.11
CA ALA A 325 3.81 3.74 11.57
C ALA A 325 4.08 5.12 12.19
N ARG A 326 5.12 5.82 11.72
CA ARG A 326 5.42 7.18 12.20
C ARG A 326 4.33 8.17 11.79
N ALA A 327 3.83 8.10 10.56
CA ALA A 327 2.76 8.97 10.11
C ALA A 327 1.45 8.75 10.90
N ILE A 328 1.09 7.49 11.22
CA ILE A 328 -0.06 7.15 12.07
C ILE A 328 0.10 7.79 13.47
N LEU A 329 1.27 7.66 14.06
CA LEU A 329 1.53 8.15 15.42
C LEU A 329 1.88 9.65 15.49
N GLY A 330 1.83 10.37 14.35
CA GLY A 330 2.17 11.80 14.30
C GLY A 330 3.66 12.08 14.57
N LEU A 331 4.54 11.11 14.31
CA LEU A 331 5.98 11.23 14.52
C LEU A 331 6.69 11.75 13.27
N PRO A 332 7.86 12.42 13.42
CA PRO A 332 8.67 12.86 12.29
C PRO A 332 9.08 11.69 11.38
N VAL A 333 9.04 11.92 10.08
CA VAL A 333 9.44 10.94 9.05
C VAL A 333 10.80 11.33 8.44
N ASP A 334 11.39 10.39 7.71
CA ASP A 334 12.67 10.53 7.05
C ASP A 334 12.73 9.56 5.87
N THR A 335 12.79 10.09 4.66
CA THR A 335 12.73 9.32 3.40
C THR A 335 14.12 9.06 2.80
N VAL A 336 15.17 9.04 3.62
CA VAL A 336 16.55 8.83 3.17
C VAL A 336 16.76 7.41 2.66
N MET A 337 17.18 7.31 1.40
CA MET A 337 17.67 6.08 0.80
C MET A 337 19.12 5.82 1.22
N ILE A 338 19.47 4.58 1.54
CA ILE A 338 20.82 4.19 2.01
C ILE A 338 21.59 3.38 0.99
N SER A 339 20.92 2.61 0.13
CA SER A 339 21.57 1.77 -0.88
C SER A 339 20.65 1.56 -2.08
N PRO A 340 21.19 1.41 -3.30
CA PRO A 340 20.44 0.80 -4.40
C PRO A 340 19.99 -0.61 -4.00
N ALA A 341 18.76 -0.97 -4.35
CA ALA A 341 18.18 -2.24 -3.96
C ALA A 341 17.17 -2.74 -4.99
N ALA A 342 16.87 -4.04 -4.90
CA ALA A 342 15.80 -4.67 -5.65
C ALA A 342 15.03 -5.66 -4.79
N ALA A 343 13.76 -5.86 -5.14
CA ALA A 343 12.86 -6.83 -4.54
C ALA A 343 12.21 -7.67 -5.64
N ARG A 344 11.99 -8.96 -5.36
CA ARG A 344 11.17 -9.84 -6.20
C ARG A 344 10.12 -10.52 -5.35
N VAL A 345 8.87 -10.34 -5.73
CA VAL A 345 7.74 -11.01 -5.08
C VAL A 345 7.57 -12.40 -5.68
N ILE A 346 7.43 -13.40 -4.83
CA ILE A 346 7.15 -14.78 -5.16
C ILE A 346 5.75 -15.08 -4.61
N GLY A 347 4.80 -15.25 -5.51
CA GLY A 347 3.41 -15.49 -5.13
C GLY A 347 3.19 -16.90 -4.54
N PRO A 348 2.08 -17.13 -3.82
CA PRO A 348 1.77 -18.45 -3.26
C PRO A 348 1.56 -19.52 -4.32
N GLY A 349 1.20 -19.16 -5.56
CA GLY A 349 1.06 -20.07 -6.70
C GLY A 349 2.39 -20.49 -7.33
N ASP A 350 3.44 -19.69 -7.15
CA ASP A 350 4.76 -19.91 -7.71
C ASP A 350 5.65 -20.74 -6.76
N ALA A 351 5.33 -20.76 -5.47
CA ALA A 351 6.06 -21.48 -4.44
C ALA A 351 5.37 -22.81 -4.08
N ALA A 352 6.15 -23.86 -3.87
CA ALA A 352 5.64 -25.16 -3.39
C ALA A 352 5.34 -25.16 -1.86
N GLY A 353 4.88 -24.05 -1.31
CA GLY A 353 4.70 -23.80 0.12
C GLY A 353 5.77 -22.87 0.72
N ALA A 354 5.84 -22.78 2.04
CA ALA A 354 6.89 -22.00 2.71
C ALA A 354 8.29 -22.61 2.38
N PRO A 355 9.31 -21.76 2.13
CA PRO A 355 10.65 -22.26 1.79
C PRO A 355 11.26 -23.03 2.96
N GLY A 356 11.83 -24.20 2.68
CA GLY A 356 12.54 -25.01 3.65
C GLY A 356 13.88 -24.38 4.06
N SER A 357 14.49 -24.90 5.14
CA SER A 357 15.74 -24.38 5.70
C SER A 357 16.90 -24.41 4.70
N GLU A 358 16.94 -25.40 3.80
CA GLU A 358 17.98 -25.50 2.76
C GLU A 358 17.81 -24.40 1.70
N ALA A 359 16.58 -24.12 1.27
CA ALA A 359 16.28 -23.05 0.34
C ALA A 359 16.63 -21.67 0.94
N LEU A 360 16.26 -21.45 2.21
CA LEU A 360 16.62 -20.22 2.95
C LEU A 360 18.14 -20.08 3.08
N THR A 361 18.86 -21.17 3.40
CA THR A 361 20.32 -21.15 3.51
C THR A 361 20.99 -20.77 2.19
N ARG A 362 20.50 -21.29 1.07
CA ARG A 362 21.00 -20.92 -0.27
C ARG A 362 20.69 -19.47 -0.59
N ALA A 363 19.45 -19.05 -0.36
CA ALA A 363 19.00 -17.69 -0.64
C ALA A 363 19.77 -16.63 0.15
N LEU A 364 19.94 -16.84 1.46
CA LEU A 364 20.69 -15.94 2.34
C LEU A 364 22.22 -16.10 2.21
N GLY A 365 22.69 -17.05 1.42
CA GLY A 365 24.09 -17.16 0.98
C GLY A 365 24.46 -16.13 -0.09
N VAL A 366 23.50 -15.51 -0.76
CA VAL A 366 23.74 -14.41 -1.69
C VAL A 366 24.15 -13.16 -0.91
N PRO A 367 25.25 -12.47 -1.28
CA PRO A 367 25.73 -11.30 -0.54
C PRO A 367 24.69 -10.18 -0.47
N GLU A 368 24.59 -9.51 0.67
CA GLU A 368 23.69 -8.36 0.92
C GLU A 368 22.22 -8.66 0.59
N SER A 369 21.79 -9.89 0.86
CA SER A 369 20.41 -10.33 0.63
C SER A 369 19.60 -10.44 1.92
N ASP A 370 18.30 -10.41 1.77
CA ASP A 370 17.31 -10.69 2.82
C ASP A 370 16.08 -11.37 2.21
N VAL A 371 15.27 -12.01 3.05
CA VAL A 371 14.06 -12.74 2.67
C VAL A 371 12.94 -12.41 3.66
N GLN A 372 11.78 -12.03 3.13
CA GLN A 372 10.55 -11.97 3.91
C GLN A 372 9.69 -13.17 3.52
N VAL A 373 9.49 -14.10 4.44
CA VAL A 373 8.63 -15.27 4.22
C VAL A 373 7.20 -14.90 4.65
N PHE A 374 6.26 -15.08 3.74
CA PHE A 374 4.85 -14.95 4.00
C PHE A 374 4.34 -16.24 4.65
N GLY A 375 3.31 -16.18 5.45
CA GLY A 375 2.79 -17.27 6.26
C GLY A 375 2.76 -18.69 5.64
N PRO A 376 2.06 -19.64 6.24
CA PRO A 376 2.13 -21.06 5.85
C PRO A 376 1.55 -21.35 4.46
N HIS A 377 0.77 -20.42 3.91
CA HIS A 377 0.16 -20.56 2.58
C HIS A 377 1.11 -20.25 1.41
N GLY A 378 2.36 -19.95 1.72
CA GLY A 378 3.42 -19.71 0.74
C GLY A 378 3.46 -18.27 0.24
N GLY A 379 4.54 -18.00 -0.48
CA GLY A 379 4.91 -16.66 -0.91
C GLY A 379 6.05 -16.09 -0.10
N SER A 380 6.79 -15.19 -0.73
CA SER A 380 7.93 -14.53 -0.10
C SER A 380 8.35 -13.31 -0.92
N VAL A 381 9.18 -12.46 -0.32
CA VAL A 381 9.89 -11.41 -1.03
C VAL A 381 11.40 -11.66 -0.89
N ALA A 382 12.07 -11.77 -2.02
CA ALA A 382 13.52 -11.78 -2.13
C ALA A 382 14.01 -10.34 -2.23
N LEU A 383 14.93 -9.94 -1.36
CA LEU A 383 15.48 -8.58 -1.25
C LEU A 383 16.99 -8.64 -1.42
N ALA A 384 17.56 -7.64 -2.08
CA ALA A 384 19.01 -7.48 -2.12
C ALA A 384 19.43 -6.02 -2.32
N THR A 385 20.57 -5.67 -1.76
CA THR A 385 21.28 -4.42 -1.99
C THR A 385 22.58 -4.64 -2.76
N ALA A 386 23.12 -3.59 -3.36
CA ALA A 386 24.43 -3.58 -3.99
C ALA A 386 24.90 -2.13 -4.21
N PRO A 387 26.18 -1.90 -4.54
CA PRO A 387 26.69 -0.58 -4.91
C PRO A 387 26.01 0.01 -6.16
N ASP A 388 25.47 -0.82 -7.03
CA ASP A 388 24.74 -0.42 -8.23
C ASP A 388 23.45 -1.24 -8.39
N LEU A 389 22.52 -0.67 -9.16
CA LEU A 389 21.18 -1.21 -9.32
C LEU A 389 21.13 -2.53 -10.09
N ASP A 390 21.96 -2.70 -11.13
CA ASP A 390 21.95 -3.90 -11.95
C ASP A 390 22.41 -5.11 -11.12
N THR A 391 23.46 -4.92 -10.33
CA THR A 391 23.94 -5.94 -9.37
C THR A 391 22.88 -6.26 -8.31
N ALA A 392 22.18 -5.26 -7.77
CA ALA A 392 21.10 -5.48 -6.80
C ALA A 392 19.96 -6.33 -7.40
N ARG A 393 19.56 -6.03 -8.63
CA ARG A 393 18.52 -6.78 -9.36
C ARG A 393 18.94 -8.22 -9.66
N ASP A 394 20.21 -8.43 -10.05
CA ASP A 394 20.72 -9.78 -10.30
C ASP A 394 20.77 -10.61 -9.01
N ARG A 395 21.21 -10.03 -7.89
CA ARG A 395 21.19 -10.67 -6.57
C ARG A 395 19.75 -11.02 -6.14
N ALA A 396 18.80 -10.09 -6.22
CA ALA A 396 17.40 -10.37 -5.87
C ALA A 396 16.80 -11.50 -6.74
N ARG A 397 17.20 -11.59 -8.02
CA ARG A 397 16.82 -12.70 -8.90
C ARG A 397 17.43 -14.02 -8.46
N GLU A 398 18.69 -14.02 -8.05
CA GLU A 398 19.39 -15.21 -7.54
C GLU A 398 18.73 -15.71 -6.24
N VAL A 399 18.43 -14.80 -5.29
CA VAL A 399 17.69 -15.11 -4.06
C VAL A 399 16.33 -15.73 -4.37
N ALA A 400 15.54 -15.12 -5.26
CA ALA A 400 14.23 -15.64 -5.66
C ALA A 400 14.32 -17.03 -6.32
N THR A 401 15.34 -17.25 -7.12
CA THR A 401 15.61 -18.57 -7.75
C THR A 401 15.92 -19.62 -6.70
N ALA A 402 16.76 -19.29 -5.71
CA ALA A 402 17.12 -20.19 -4.62
C ALA A 402 15.92 -20.57 -3.74
N LEU A 403 14.98 -19.64 -3.52
CA LEU A 403 13.75 -19.89 -2.76
C LEU A 403 12.78 -20.83 -3.50
N ASN A 404 12.73 -20.75 -4.84
CA ASN A 404 11.84 -21.58 -5.66
C ASN A 404 12.40 -22.98 -5.96
N MET A 405 13.65 -23.27 -5.63
CA MET A 405 14.21 -24.60 -5.79
C MET A 405 13.61 -25.55 -4.75
N ARG A 406 12.92 -26.61 -5.20
CA ARG A 406 12.44 -27.69 -4.33
C ARG A 406 13.61 -28.35 -3.64
N ASP A 407 13.49 -28.60 -2.34
CA ASP A 407 14.45 -29.42 -1.61
C ASP A 407 14.53 -30.80 -2.29
N SER A 408 15.73 -31.19 -2.70
CA SER A 408 15.97 -32.44 -3.42
C SER A 408 15.86 -33.71 -2.53
N ARG A 409 15.32 -33.54 -1.30
CA ARG A 409 15.18 -34.60 -0.30
C ARG A 409 13.71 -34.65 0.20
N GLY A 410 12.79 -34.89 -0.69
CA GLY A 410 11.41 -35.24 -0.39
C GLY A 410 11.07 -36.61 -0.90
#